data_b565b86b895873051590a02d3dabc638
#
_entry.id   b565b86b895873051590a02d3dabc638
#
_cell.length_a   1.000
_cell.length_b   1.000
_cell.length_c   1.000
_cell.angle_alpha   90.00
_cell.angle_beta   90.00
_cell.angle_gamma   90.00
#
_symmetry.space_group_name_H-M   'P 1'
#
loop_
_entity.id
_entity.type
_entity.pdbx_description
1 polymer ?
#
loop_
_entity_poly.entity_id
_entity_poly.type
_entity_poly.pdbx_seq_one_letter_code
_entity_poly.pdbx_strand_id
1 'polypeptide(L)'
;MAKSETLSGKEMLTEKKKFNVFDMIGGIFKPILIVIIGAGVLQALRDILVQVGAISRVSSSYIFLDGLGSAVFYFLPIFLAISSANVFKATPFLAAAVAAFLLFPSITNLYSWANSVGWDLTLFGKIPITYVKYESSVLPIILIVFFQSKIEPLLKKIIPDLLRSILFPVLTLFITCIAGIIILGPIGTWLGDGLAFVITWLNSKLPWLVPTLVGAASPFLVITGSHYSLFPVATQNLAQLGYDTVLMPGMMASNIALAGASFAVAIRAKQKSYKSYCASSGITSFFGISQSSLYGIAIPLKKPLIASVIGGGVAGFYAGIMNMRAQSFITPGLLSLVGYSTPTSNLINAVICIVIAFAATFILTFVLGFEEPSKETVRELTGEPISESEKQEIIDKAEELEATAREAEEALGDAGMEVTRATIASGASRLGQAAGLVSPSEEENKEEEDQVQKADE
;
A
#
# COMPACT_ATOMS: atom_id res chain seq x y z
N MET A 1 -25.36 25.20 27.71
CA MET A 1 -23.99 25.76 27.56
C MET A 1 -23.07 24.62 27.22
N ALA A 2 -22.78 24.44 25.95
CA ALA A 2 -21.74 23.52 25.48
C ALA A 2 -20.88 24.34 24.50
N LYS A 3 -19.63 24.64 24.89
CA LYS A 3 -18.66 25.33 24.06
C LYS A 3 -18.25 24.38 22.93
N SER A 4 -18.60 24.71 21.70
CA SER A 4 -17.95 24.15 20.51
C SER A 4 -16.61 24.88 20.34
N GLU A 5 -15.52 24.24 20.66
CA GLU A 5 -14.18 24.69 20.31
C GLU A 5 -13.96 24.38 18.82
N THR A 6 -14.10 25.39 17.99
CA THR A 6 -13.61 25.38 16.62
C THR A 6 -12.07 25.44 16.68
N LEU A 7 -11.43 24.29 16.50
CA LEU A 7 -9.98 24.22 16.34
C LEU A 7 -9.56 25.00 15.08
N SER A 8 -8.73 26.01 15.26
CA SER A 8 -8.18 26.85 14.21
C SER A 8 -7.35 26.02 13.23
N GLY A 9 -7.52 26.24 11.93
CA GLY A 9 -6.76 25.56 10.85
C GLY A 9 -5.23 25.63 10.98
N LYS A 10 -4.68 26.51 11.82
CA LYS A 10 -3.25 26.60 12.15
C LYS A 10 -2.77 25.50 13.11
N GLU A 11 -3.65 24.91 13.92
CA GLU A 11 -3.27 23.79 14.81
C GLU A 11 -3.20 22.44 14.06
N MET A 12 -3.88 22.31 12.91
CA MET A 12 -3.77 21.09 12.07
C MET A 12 -2.43 20.99 11.30
N LEU A 13 -1.66 22.07 11.18
CA LEU A 13 -0.39 22.08 10.44
C LEU A 13 0.84 21.86 11.34
N THR A 14 0.68 21.78 12.67
CA THR A 14 1.80 21.66 13.63
C THR A 14 1.77 20.40 14.48
N GLU A 15 0.86 19.45 14.27
CA GLU A 15 1.05 18.13 14.84
C GLU A 15 2.32 17.51 14.24
N LYS A 16 3.41 17.52 14.99
CA LYS A 16 4.58 16.68 14.74
C LYS A 16 4.07 15.25 14.61
N LYS A 17 3.87 14.79 13.36
CA LYS A 17 3.44 13.44 13.05
C LYS A 17 4.35 12.49 13.83
N LYS A 18 3.82 11.85 14.87
CA LYS A 18 4.58 10.87 15.68
C LYS A 18 5.19 9.88 14.70
N PHE A 19 6.49 9.65 14.83
CA PHE A 19 7.22 8.69 14.00
C PHE A 19 6.52 7.32 14.13
N ASN A 20 5.84 6.91 13.06
CA ASN A 20 5.15 5.63 13.00
C ASN A 20 5.98 4.68 12.13
N VAL A 21 6.43 3.57 12.71
CA VAL A 21 7.22 2.55 12.03
C VAL A 21 6.47 1.99 10.81
N PHE A 22 5.15 1.88 10.89
CA PHE A 22 4.32 1.40 9.78
C PHE A 22 4.33 2.38 8.60
N ASP A 23 4.20 3.69 8.87
CA ASP A 23 4.27 4.74 7.83
C ASP A 23 5.66 4.77 7.17
N MET A 24 6.71 4.56 7.96
CA MET A 24 8.09 4.48 7.48
C MET A 24 8.27 3.29 6.52
N ILE A 25 7.87 2.09 6.93
CA ILE A 25 7.99 0.89 6.10
C ILE A 25 7.12 1.04 4.85
N GLY A 26 5.89 1.55 4.99
CA GLY A 26 5.03 1.86 3.86
C GLY A 26 5.67 2.83 2.87
N GLY A 27 6.31 3.90 3.37
CA GLY A 27 7.05 4.87 2.57
C GLY A 27 8.23 4.25 1.79
N ILE A 28 8.91 3.26 2.39
CA ILE A 28 10.02 2.54 1.74
C ILE A 28 9.49 1.61 0.64
N PHE A 29 8.45 0.83 0.90
CA PHE A 29 7.99 -0.21 -0.03
C PHE A 29 7.10 0.31 -1.16
N LYS A 30 6.23 1.30 -0.89
CA LYS A 30 5.26 1.81 -1.86
C LYS A 30 5.88 2.22 -3.22
N PRO A 31 7.01 2.95 -3.30
CA PRO A 31 7.58 3.34 -4.59
C PRO A 31 8.12 2.17 -5.42
N ILE A 32 8.60 1.10 -4.77
CA ILE A 32 9.22 -0.05 -5.44
C ILE A 32 8.22 -1.15 -5.83
N LEU A 33 6.97 -1.05 -5.36
CA LEU A 33 5.95 -2.08 -5.62
C LEU A 33 5.70 -2.32 -7.09
N ILE A 34 5.64 -1.27 -7.89
CA ILE A 34 5.39 -1.39 -9.33
C ILE A 34 6.45 -2.27 -10.01
N VAL A 35 7.70 -2.14 -9.57
CA VAL A 35 8.82 -2.92 -10.12
C VAL A 35 8.76 -4.36 -9.64
N ILE A 36 8.47 -4.58 -8.35
CA ILE A 36 8.34 -5.93 -7.75
C ILE A 36 7.17 -6.70 -8.40
N ILE A 37 6.02 -6.04 -8.55
CA ILE A 37 4.82 -6.64 -9.18
C ILE A 37 5.13 -6.99 -10.63
N GLY A 38 5.73 -6.07 -11.39
CA GLY A 38 6.12 -6.34 -12.78
C GLY A 38 7.05 -7.55 -12.90
N ALA A 39 8.06 -7.65 -12.05
CA ALA A 39 8.96 -8.80 -11.98
C ALA A 39 8.24 -10.11 -11.64
N GLY A 40 7.34 -10.07 -10.66
CA GLY A 40 6.51 -11.22 -10.28
C GLY A 40 5.64 -11.71 -11.44
N VAL A 41 5.03 -10.81 -12.21
CA VAL A 41 4.24 -11.16 -13.40
C VAL A 41 5.12 -11.80 -14.49
N LEU A 42 6.35 -11.29 -14.70
CA LEU A 42 7.29 -11.87 -15.65
C LEU A 42 7.73 -13.29 -15.24
N GLN A 43 8.02 -13.51 -13.95
CA GLN A 43 8.30 -14.87 -13.43
C GLN A 43 7.10 -15.79 -13.64
N ALA A 44 5.89 -15.31 -13.35
CA ALA A 44 4.66 -16.05 -13.57
C ALA A 44 4.47 -16.45 -15.03
N LEU A 45 4.67 -15.50 -15.97
CA LEU A 45 4.60 -15.77 -17.41
C LEU A 45 5.62 -16.83 -17.83
N ARG A 46 6.87 -16.73 -17.36
CA ARG A 46 7.90 -17.75 -17.60
C ARG A 46 7.43 -19.13 -17.15
N ASP A 47 6.85 -19.24 -15.94
CA ASP A 47 6.42 -20.52 -15.38
C ASP A 47 5.23 -21.12 -16.15
N ILE A 48 4.29 -20.28 -16.60
CA ILE A 48 3.21 -20.71 -17.51
C ILE A 48 3.79 -21.28 -18.81
N LEU A 49 4.70 -20.55 -19.45
CA LEU A 49 5.29 -20.99 -20.72
C LEU A 49 6.03 -22.33 -20.61
N VAL A 50 6.69 -22.57 -19.46
CA VAL A 50 7.29 -23.87 -19.15
C VAL A 50 6.21 -24.95 -18.96
N GLN A 51 5.17 -24.64 -18.20
CA GLN A 51 4.12 -25.60 -17.85
C GLN A 51 3.31 -26.04 -19.05
N VAL A 52 3.02 -25.14 -20.00
CA VAL A 52 2.35 -25.48 -21.28
C VAL A 52 3.30 -26.09 -22.32
N GLY A 53 4.59 -26.26 -21.98
CA GLY A 53 5.58 -26.83 -22.87
C GLY A 53 6.04 -25.91 -24.00
N ALA A 54 5.71 -24.62 -23.97
CA ALA A 54 6.11 -23.63 -24.98
C ALA A 54 7.60 -23.32 -24.95
N ILE A 55 8.23 -23.38 -23.76
CA ILE A 55 9.67 -23.21 -23.56
C ILE A 55 10.22 -24.30 -22.63
N SER A 56 11.47 -24.70 -22.85
CA SER A 56 12.19 -25.60 -21.96
C SER A 56 13.01 -24.79 -20.95
N ARG A 57 13.16 -25.33 -19.73
CA ARG A 57 13.98 -24.71 -18.67
C ARG A 57 15.47 -24.50 -19.04
N VAL A 58 15.95 -25.24 -20.04
CA VAL A 58 17.34 -25.10 -20.55
C VAL A 58 17.42 -24.21 -21.80
N SER A 59 16.32 -23.63 -22.26
CA SER A 59 16.30 -22.79 -23.46
C SER A 59 16.80 -21.37 -23.14
N SER A 60 17.38 -20.72 -24.13
CA SER A 60 17.79 -19.30 -24.03
C SER A 60 16.64 -18.39 -23.68
N SER A 61 15.44 -18.68 -24.20
CA SER A 61 14.21 -17.94 -23.88
C SER A 61 13.85 -18.02 -22.39
N TYR A 62 14.01 -19.21 -21.79
CA TYR A 62 13.80 -19.36 -20.35
C TYR A 62 14.81 -18.53 -19.56
N ILE A 63 16.12 -18.63 -19.89
CA ILE A 63 17.19 -17.89 -19.19
C ILE A 63 16.94 -16.38 -19.29
N PHE A 64 16.52 -15.89 -20.45
CA PHE A 64 16.23 -14.48 -20.66
C PHE A 64 15.03 -14.01 -19.82
N LEU A 65 13.91 -14.73 -19.86
CA LEU A 65 12.71 -14.40 -19.07
C LEU A 65 12.95 -14.53 -17.57
N ASP A 66 13.72 -15.54 -17.15
CA ASP A 66 14.14 -15.70 -15.76
C ASP A 66 15.00 -14.52 -15.32
N GLY A 67 15.96 -14.11 -16.14
CA GLY A 67 16.78 -12.95 -15.88
C GLY A 67 15.98 -11.67 -15.71
N LEU A 68 14.99 -11.41 -16.57
CA LEU A 68 14.12 -10.24 -16.46
C LEU A 68 13.35 -10.20 -15.14
N GLY A 69 12.74 -11.31 -14.74
CA GLY A 69 11.97 -11.37 -13.49
C GLY A 69 12.87 -11.44 -12.25
N SER A 70 13.92 -12.27 -12.28
CA SER A 70 14.76 -12.54 -11.11
C SER A 70 15.74 -11.41 -10.80
N ALA A 71 16.16 -10.62 -11.81
CA ALA A 71 17.08 -9.51 -11.60
C ALA A 71 16.52 -8.45 -10.63
N VAL A 72 15.24 -8.15 -10.70
CA VAL A 72 14.59 -7.20 -9.79
C VAL A 72 14.70 -7.67 -8.34
N PHE A 73 14.45 -8.94 -8.08
CA PHE A 73 14.59 -9.50 -6.74
C PHE A 73 16.04 -9.59 -6.30
N TYR A 74 16.96 -9.98 -7.19
CA TYR A 74 18.39 -10.02 -6.90
C TYR A 74 18.93 -8.65 -6.50
N PHE A 75 18.57 -7.60 -7.27
CA PHE A 75 18.97 -6.21 -7.01
C PHE A 75 17.99 -5.43 -6.11
N LEU A 76 17.07 -6.12 -5.44
CA LEU A 76 16.11 -5.50 -4.53
C LEU A 76 16.78 -4.55 -3.50
N PRO A 77 17.96 -4.87 -2.93
CA PRO A 77 18.65 -3.94 -2.03
C PRO A 77 18.95 -2.57 -2.64
N ILE A 78 19.18 -2.46 -3.95
CA ILE A 78 19.44 -1.16 -4.62
C ILE A 78 18.14 -0.32 -4.64
N PHE A 79 17.01 -0.91 -5.00
CA PHE A 79 15.72 -0.22 -5.00
C PHE A 79 15.33 0.21 -3.58
N LEU A 80 15.52 -0.68 -2.61
CA LEU A 80 15.27 -0.39 -1.19
C LEU A 80 16.19 0.71 -0.66
N ALA A 81 17.48 0.73 -1.08
CA ALA A 81 18.44 1.76 -0.68
C ALA A 81 17.96 3.15 -1.12
N ILE A 82 17.57 3.30 -2.39
CA ILE A 82 17.07 4.57 -2.94
C ILE A 82 15.81 5.01 -2.21
N SER A 83 14.85 4.10 -2.05
CA SER A 83 13.58 4.39 -1.40
C SER A 83 13.75 4.71 0.08
N SER A 84 14.57 3.95 0.81
CA SER A 84 14.91 4.19 2.21
C SER A 84 15.62 5.54 2.40
N ALA A 85 16.53 5.91 1.49
CA ALA A 85 17.24 7.18 1.54
C ALA A 85 16.25 8.36 1.41
N ASN A 86 15.25 8.25 0.57
CA ASN A 86 14.19 9.27 0.46
C ASN A 86 13.40 9.41 1.78
N VAL A 87 13.04 8.29 2.42
CA VAL A 87 12.31 8.28 3.69
C VAL A 87 13.17 8.81 4.84
N PHE A 88 14.45 8.42 4.92
CA PHE A 88 15.36 8.81 5.98
C PHE A 88 16.09 10.14 5.72
N LYS A 89 15.83 10.77 4.54
CA LYS A 89 16.49 12.02 4.12
C LYS A 89 18.01 11.88 3.99
N ALA A 90 18.49 10.72 3.53
CA ALA A 90 19.88 10.48 3.11
C ALA A 90 20.05 10.73 1.60
N THR A 91 21.29 10.73 1.13
CA THR A 91 21.58 10.92 -0.30
C THR A 91 21.30 9.63 -1.10
N PRO A 92 20.27 9.59 -1.98
CA PRO A 92 19.79 8.34 -2.58
C PRO A 92 20.85 7.62 -3.44
N PHE A 93 21.63 8.36 -4.22
CA PHE A 93 22.65 7.75 -5.07
C PHE A 93 23.85 7.20 -4.29
N LEU A 94 24.20 7.79 -3.14
CA LEU A 94 25.20 7.22 -2.25
C LEU A 94 24.68 5.93 -1.60
N ALA A 95 23.41 5.91 -1.20
CA ALA A 95 22.77 4.69 -0.69
C ALA A 95 22.72 3.57 -1.75
N ALA A 96 22.40 3.92 -3.01
CA ALA A 96 22.45 3.00 -4.13
C ALA A 96 23.86 2.44 -4.37
N ALA A 97 24.89 3.29 -4.28
CA ALA A 97 26.28 2.87 -4.42
C ALA A 97 26.72 1.91 -3.29
N VAL A 98 26.27 2.15 -2.05
CA VAL A 98 26.49 1.22 -0.92
C VAL A 98 25.83 -0.14 -1.20
N ALA A 99 24.57 -0.15 -1.65
CA ALA A 99 23.89 -1.39 -2.02
C ALA A 99 24.60 -2.11 -3.19
N ALA A 100 25.03 -1.38 -4.21
CA ALA A 100 25.77 -1.92 -5.33
C ALA A 100 27.11 -2.55 -4.89
N PHE A 101 27.82 -1.92 -3.93
CA PHE A 101 29.03 -2.50 -3.33
C PHE A 101 28.74 -3.85 -2.65
N LEU A 102 27.66 -3.96 -1.89
CA LEU A 102 27.29 -5.20 -1.21
C LEU A 102 26.95 -6.33 -2.18
N LEU A 103 26.45 -5.99 -3.38
CA LEU A 103 26.07 -6.91 -4.44
C LEU A 103 27.19 -7.08 -5.50
N PHE A 104 28.33 -6.42 -5.32
CA PHE A 104 29.40 -6.48 -6.30
C PHE A 104 29.95 -7.91 -6.40
N PRO A 105 30.11 -8.48 -7.63
CA PRO A 105 30.45 -9.88 -7.81
C PRO A 105 31.73 -10.33 -7.09
N SER A 106 32.75 -9.46 -7.01
CA SER A 106 33.97 -9.79 -6.28
C SER A 106 33.72 -9.97 -4.77
N ILE A 107 32.77 -9.24 -4.20
CA ILE A 107 32.40 -9.34 -2.77
C ILE A 107 31.55 -10.58 -2.54
N THR A 108 30.51 -10.79 -3.35
CA THR A 108 29.60 -11.94 -3.19
C THR A 108 30.30 -13.26 -3.47
N ASN A 109 31.19 -13.31 -4.47
CA ASN A 109 32.01 -14.49 -4.77
C ASN A 109 33.01 -14.77 -3.66
N LEU A 110 33.69 -13.72 -3.14
CA LEU A 110 34.60 -13.86 -1.99
C LEU A 110 33.88 -14.46 -0.78
N TYR A 111 32.68 -13.96 -0.45
CA TYR A 111 31.88 -14.50 0.64
C TYR A 111 31.45 -15.95 0.41
N SER A 112 30.98 -16.27 -0.79
CA SER A 112 30.54 -17.62 -1.14
C SER A 112 31.71 -18.61 -1.08
N TRP A 113 32.87 -18.21 -1.59
CA TRP A 113 34.08 -19.02 -1.55
C TRP A 113 34.57 -19.23 -0.12
N ALA A 114 34.71 -18.18 0.68
CA ALA A 114 35.17 -18.27 2.07
C ALA A 114 34.26 -19.17 2.90
N ASN A 115 32.95 -19.03 2.73
CA ASN A 115 31.97 -19.88 3.39
C ASN A 115 32.10 -21.36 2.98
N SER A 116 32.37 -21.62 1.71
CA SER A 116 32.53 -23.00 1.20
C SER A 116 33.77 -23.73 1.72
N VAL A 117 34.84 -22.99 2.01
CA VAL A 117 36.13 -23.55 2.50
C VAL A 117 36.32 -23.36 4.01
N GLY A 118 35.37 -22.73 4.70
CA GLY A 118 35.48 -22.44 6.13
C GLY A 118 36.57 -21.41 6.45
N TRP A 119 36.82 -20.46 5.57
CA TRP A 119 37.81 -19.42 5.80
C TRP A 119 37.21 -18.20 6.49
N ASP A 120 37.80 -17.82 7.63
CA ASP A 120 37.44 -16.61 8.36
C ASP A 120 37.89 -15.36 7.62
N LEU A 121 36.94 -14.59 7.09
CA LEU A 121 37.26 -13.31 6.43
C LEU A 121 37.55 -12.24 7.47
N THR A 122 38.62 -11.48 7.22
CA THR A 122 39.01 -10.36 8.08
C THR A 122 39.27 -9.11 7.26
N LEU A 123 38.78 -7.97 7.72
CA LEU A 123 39.12 -6.66 7.16
C LEU A 123 40.39 -6.15 7.86
N PHE A 124 41.38 -5.71 7.03
CA PHE A 124 42.71 -5.29 7.49
C PHE A 124 43.45 -6.33 8.34
N GLY A 125 43.11 -7.60 8.15
CA GLY A 125 43.76 -8.71 8.87
C GLY A 125 43.40 -8.85 10.36
N LYS A 126 42.46 -8.06 10.87
CA LYS A 126 42.09 -8.03 12.33
C LYS A 126 40.62 -8.03 12.61
N ILE A 127 39.79 -7.41 11.77
CA ILE A 127 38.35 -7.23 12.05
C ILE A 127 37.59 -8.37 11.36
N PRO A 128 36.91 -9.26 12.12
CA PRO A 128 36.17 -10.35 11.49
C PRO A 128 34.99 -9.84 10.68
N ILE A 129 34.77 -10.45 9.53
CA ILE A 129 33.62 -10.19 8.65
C ILE A 129 32.74 -11.43 8.67
N THR A 130 31.48 -11.26 9.09
CA THR A 130 30.50 -12.34 9.06
C THR A 130 29.95 -12.50 7.64
N TYR A 131 29.84 -13.73 7.16
CA TYR A 131 29.19 -14.02 5.90
C TYR A 131 27.71 -13.60 5.95
N VAL A 132 27.32 -12.80 4.99
CA VAL A 132 25.94 -12.35 4.77
C VAL A 132 25.60 -12.44 3.31
N LYS A 133 24.44 -13.06 3.02
CA LYS A 133 23.86 -13.05 1.68
C LYS A 133 23.03 -11.77 1.51
N TYR A 134 23.57 -10.80 0.78
CA TYR A 134 22.90 -9.52 0.58
C TYR A 134 21.89 -9.53 -0.57
N GLU A 135 22.03 -10.45 -1.53
CA GLU A 135 21.13 -10.60 -2.66
C GLU A 135 19.69 -10.88 -2.15
N SER A 136 18.74 -10.17 -2.70
CA SER A 136 17.32 -10.25 -2.29
C SER A 136 17.05 -9.88 -0.82
N SER A 137 18.05 -9.40 -0.07
CA SER A 137 17.86 -9.03 1.34
C SER A 137 17.12 -7.71 1.49
N VAL A 138 16.40 -7.56 2.61
CA VAL A 138 15.57 -6.39 2.89
C VAL A 138 16.07 -5.61 4.09
N LEU A 139 16.14 -6.27 5.26
CA LEU A 139 16.44 -5.59 6.52
C LEU A 139 17.86 -5.02 6.59
N PRO A 140 18.91 -5.73 6.12
CA PRO A 140 20.27 -5.20 6.15
C PRO A 140 20.41 -3.84 5.49
N ILE A 141 19.90 -3.67 4.27
CA ILE A 141 20.07 -2.42 3.52
C ILE A 141 19.28 -1.27 4.15
N ILE A 142 18.08 -1.52 4.69
CA ILE A 142 17.29 -0.49 5.39
C ILE A 142 18.04 0.04 6.61
N LEU A 143 18.65 -0.85 7.41
CA LEU A 143 19.46 -0.47 8.56
C LEU A 143 20.72 0.31 8.16
N ILE A 144 21.39 -0.11 7.09
CA ILE A 144 22.60 0.55 6.56
C ILE A 144 22.25 1.98 6.10
N VAL A 145 21.15 2.16 5.36
CA VAL A 145 20.72 3.49 4.90
C VAL A 145 20.21 4.35 6.05
N PHE A 146 19.57 3.77 7.05
CA PHE A 146 19.24 4.49 8.28
C PHE A 146 20.50 5.01 8.98
N PHE A 147 21.54 4.20 9.11
CA PHE A 147 22.83 4.63 9.64
C PHE A 147 23.46 5.73 8.79
N GLN A 148 23.46 5.57 7.46
CA GLN A 148 23.93 6.59 6.52
C GLN A 148 23.26 7.94 6.76
N SER A 149 21.95 7.95 6.98
CA SER A 149 21.17 9.17 7.26
C SER A 149 21.64 9.91 8.52
N LYS A 150 22.27 9.22 9.48
CA LYS A 150 22.83 9.81 10.71
C LYS A 150 24.27 10.29 10.49
N ILE A 151 25.03 9.59 9.66
CA ILE A 151 26.44 9.93 9.37
C ILE A 151 26.53 11.13 8.42
N GLU A 152 25.69 11.24 7.42
CA GLU A 152 25.75 12.34 6.45
C GLU A 152 25.68 13.75 7.09
N PRO A 153 24.74 14.07 8.01
CA PRO A 153 24.74 15.37 8.67
C PRO A 153 25.97 15.63 9.53
N LEU A 154 26.53 14.57 10.14
CA LEU A 154 27.76 14.67 10.91
C LEU A 154 28.96 15.03 10.02
N LEU A 155 29.10 14.33 8.90
CA LEU A 155 30.16 14.60 7.93
C LEU A 155 30.05 16.02 7.34
N LYS A 156 28.84 16.48 7.02
CA LYS A 156 28.60 17.84 6.54
C LYS A 156 29.03 18.93 7.54
N LYS A 157 29.03 18.62 8.84
CA LYS A 157 29.47 19.55 9.88
C LYS A 157 31.00 19.57 10.07
N ILE A 158 31.65 18.41 9.85
CA ILE A 158 33.09 18.24 10.12
C ILE A 158 33.92 18.64 8.90
N ILE A 159 33.43 18.40 7.69
CA ILE A 159 34.16 18.62 6.46
C ILE A 159 34.09 20.10 6.04
N PRO A 160 35.23 20.78 5.86
CA PRO A 160 35.26 22.16 5.35
C PRO A 160 34.58 22.26 3.97
N ASP A 161 33.93 23.38 3.70
CA ASP A 161 33.16 23.60 2.46
C ASP A 161 33.99 23.38 1.19
N LEU A 162 35.25 23.81 1.21
CA LEU A 162 36.19 23.66 0.08
C LEU A 162 36.41 22.20 -0.33
N LEU A 163 36.43 21.27 0.61
CA LEU A 163 36.69 19.86 0.38
C LEU A 163 35.43 18.99 0.36
N ARG A 164 34.28 19.59 0.63
CA ARG A 164 33.01 18.86 0.83
C ARG A 164 32.58 18.07 -0.42
N SER A 165 32.76 18.63 -1.61
CA SER A 165 32.40 17.97 -2.87
C SER A 165 33.15 16.65 -3.12
N ILE A 166 34.32 16.50 -2.56
CA ILE A 166 35.19 15.31 -2.74
C ILE A 166 35.12 14.43 -1.49
N LEU A 167 35.36 14.99 -0.29
CA LEU A 167 35.48 14.17 0.92
C LEU A 167 34.13 13.65 1.42
N PHE A 168 33.04 14.40 1.21
CA PHE A 168 31.74 13.96 1.68
C PHE A 168 31.30 12.63 1.06
N PRO A 169 31.22 12.46 -0.27
CA PRO A 169 30.85 11.18 -0.85
C PRO A 169 31.82 10.05 -0.51
N VAL A 170 33.15 10.31 -0.53
CA VAL A 170 34.16 9.31 -0.21
C VAL A 170 34.01 8.79 1.21
N LEU A 171 33.95 9.68 2.19
CA LEU A 171 33.82 9.29 3.60
C LEU A 171 32.45 8.66 3.91
N THR A 172 31.39 9.16 3.29
CA THR A 172 30.05 8.55 3.44
C THR A 172 30.06 7.11 2.95
N LEU A 173 30.56 6.86 1.73
CA LEU A 173 30.65 5.51 1.17
C LEU A 173 31.56 4.61 2.04
N PHE A 174 32.77 5.08 2.37
CA PHE A 174 33.71 4.29 3.14
C PHE A 174 33.20 3.87 4.50
N ILE A 175 32.68 4.83 5.28
CA ILE A 175 32.15 4.58 6.64
C ILE A 175 30.90 3.69 6.58
N THR A 176 29.99 3.98 5.64
CA THR A 176 28.73 3.24 5.53
C THR A 176 28.95 1.81 5.05
N CYS A 177 29.84 1.60 4.06
CA CYS A 177 30.17 0.25 3.59
C CYS A 177 30.85 -0.59 4.67
N ILE A 178 31.81 -0.01 5.40
CA ILE A 178 32.50 -0.73 6.50
C ILE A 178 31.51 -1.08 7.61
N ALA A 179 30.74 -0.11 8.09
CA ALA A 179 29.70 -0.36 9.10
C ALA A 179 28.67 -1.38 8.59
N GLY A 180 28.36 -1.33 7.29
CA GLY A 180 27.45 -2.24 6.61
C GLY A 180 27.90 -3.69 6.69
N ILE A 181 29.15 -3.98 6.31
CA ILE A 181 29.66 -5.37 6.27
C ILE A 181 30.03 -5.93 7.65
N ILE A 182 30.45 -5.07 8.60
CA ILE A 182 30.94 -5.55 9.91
C ILE A 182 29.77 -5.69 10.91
N ILE A 183 28.84 -4.74 10.94
CA ILE A 183 27.86 -4.63 12.03
C ILE A 183 26.42 -4.71 11.51
N LEU A 184 26.04 -3.81 10.61
CA LEU A 184 24.65 -3.60 10.24
C LEU A 184 24.08 -4.71 9.36
N GLY A 185 24.91 -5.25 8.47
CA GLY A 185 24.58 -6.39 7.64
C GLY A 185 24.26 -7.64 8.47
N PRO A 186 25.17 -8.11 9.33
CA PRO A 186 24.92 -9.22 10.24
C PRO A 186 23.71 -8.99 11.14
N ILE A 187 23.56 -7.82 11.76
CA ILE A 187 22.39 -7.50 12.59
C ILE A 187 21.10 -7.59 11.76
N GLY A 188 21.09 -6.99 10.57
CA GLY A 188 19.90 -7.03 9.69
C GLY A 188 19.55 -8.45 9.25
N THR A 189 20.56 -9.30 9.02
CA THR A 189 20.36 -10.71 8.68
C THR A 189 19.80 -11.48 9.87
N TRP A 190 20.37 -11.33 11.07
CA TRP A 190 19.85 -11.98 12.28
C TRP A 190 18.41 -11.56 12.60
N LEU A 191 18.06 -10.31 12.39
CA LEU A 191 16.67 -9.84 12.52
C LEU A 191 15.76 -10.51 11.48
N GLY A 192 16.23 -10.63 10.24
CA GLY A 192 15.50 -11.33 9.18
C GLY A 192 15.32 -12.82 9.47
N ASP A 193 16.38 -13.48 9.91
CA ASP A 193 16.37 -14.90 10.29
C ASP A 193 15.48 -15.15 11.52
N GLY A 194 15.51 -14.25 12.50
CA GLY A 194 14.62 -14.29 13.65
C GLY A 194 13.15 -14.15 13.25
N LEU A 195 12.85 -13.25 12.33
CA LEU A 195 11.49 -13.09 11.79
C LEU A 195 11.06 -14.36 11.04
N ALA A 196 11.91 -14.88 10.15
CA ALA A 196 11.65 -16.11 9.41
C ALA A 196 11.48 -17.32 10.34
N PHE A 197 12.27 -17.41 11.44
CA PHE A 197 12.12 -18.43 12.47
C PHE A 197 10.74 -18.37 13.14
N VAL A 198 10.31 -17.18 13.57
CA VAL A 198 8.98 -16.99 14.20
C VAL A 198 7.87 -17.40 13.24
N ILE A 199 7.94 -16.98 11.97
CA ILE A 199 6.95 -17.33 10.95
C ILE A 199 6.93 -18.83 10.69
N THR A 200 8.10 -19.45 10.53
CA THR A 200 8.22 -20.90 10.30
C THR A 200 7.71 -21.69 11.49
N TRP A 201 8.05 -21.25 12.71
CA TRP A 201 7.54 -21.86 13.95
C TRP A 201 6.01 -21.74 14.02
N LEU A 202 5.46 -20.54 13.78
CA LEU A 202 4.02 -20.31 13.76
C LEU A 202 3.32 -21.18 12.70
N ASN A 203 3.89 -21.23 11.51
CA ASN A 203 3.37 -22.03 10.39
C ASN A 203 3.44 -23.55 10.69
N SER A 204 4.43 -24.00 11.45
CA SER A 204 4.55 -25.41 11.85
C SER A 204 3.56 -25.81 12.95
N LYS A 205 3.18 -24.89 13.83
CA LYS A 205 2.27 -25.14 14.96
C LYS A 205 0.83 -24.74 14.66
N LEU A 206 0.63 -23.61 14.03
CA LEU A 206 -0.67 -22.98 13.76
C LEU A 206 -0.70 -22.43 12.32
N PRO A 207 -0.59 -23.28 11.28
CA PRO A 207 -0.46 -22.84 9.88
C PRO A 207 -1.64 -21.99 9.41
N TRP A 208 -2.80 -22.20 10.00
CA TRP A 208 -4.03 -21.46 9.70
C TRP A 208 -4.06 -20.06 10.29
N LEU A 209 -3.33 -19.77 11.37
CA LEU A 209 -3.52 -18.56 12.17
C LEU A 209 -3.17 -17.30 11.38
N VAL A 210 -1.98 -17.22 10.83
CA VAL A 210 -1.50 -15.98 10.19
C VAL A 210 -2.25 -15.66 8.90
N PRO A 211 -2.47 -16.60 7.96
CA PRO A 211 -3.29 -16.33 6.79
C PRO A 211 -4.73 -15.95 7.12
N THR A 212 -5.31 -16.52 8.19
CA THR A 212 -6.64 -16.15 8.67
C THR A 212 -6.67 -14.69 9.13
N LEU A 213 -5.71 -14.31 9.97
CA LEU A 213 -5.61 -12.94 10.49
C LEU A 213 -5.37 -11.93 9.36
N VAL A 214 -4.47 -12.25 8.43
CA VAL A 214 -4.23 -11.41 7.25
C VAL A 214 -5.49 -11.31 6.40
N GLY A 215 -6.15 -12.42 6.10
CA GLY A 215 -7.39 -12.45 5.31
C GLY A 215 -8.51 -11.62 5.92
N ALA A 216 -8.68 -11.70 7.24
CA ALA A 216 -9.70 -10.94 7.97
C ALA A 216 -9.32 -9.47 8.16
N ALA A 217 -8.07 -9.18 8.50
CA ALA A 217 -7.63 -7.84 8.88
C ALA A 217 -7.20 -6.96 7.71
N SER A 218 -6.93 -7.54 6.52
CA SER A 218 -6.44 -6.79 5.36
C SER A 218 -7.27 -5.55 5.01
N PRO A 219 -8.61 -5.54 5.05
CA PRO A 219 -9.38 -4.33 4.81
C PRO A 219 -8.94 -3.17 5.71
N PHE A 220 -8.74 -3.43 7.01
CA PHE A 220 -8.29 -2.42 7.98
C PHE A 220 -6.83 -2.03 7.78
N LEU A 221 -5.99 -2.99 7.43
CA LEU A 221 -4.57 -2.74 7.12
C LEU A 221 -4.43 -1.88 5.84
N VAL A 222 -5.32 -2.04 4.87
CA VAL A 222 -5.34 -1.22 3.65
C VAL A 222 -5.82 0.19 3.96
N ILE A 223 -6.87 0.36 4.78
CA ILE A 223 -7.38 1.68 5.20
C ILE A 223 -6.27 2.50 5.88
N THR A 224 -5.51 1.88 6.76
CA THR A 224 -4.41 2.52 7.49
C THR A 224 -3.10 2.60 6.71
N GLY A 225 -3.01 1.97 5.54
CA GLY A 225 -1.76 1.81 4.78
C GLY A 225 -0.77 0.83 5.42
N SER A 226 -1.11 0.23 6.57
CA SER A 226 -0.20 -0.65 7.34
C SER A 226 0.08 -1.98 6.65
N HIS A 227 -0.71 -2.38 5.64
CA HIS A 227 -0.46 -3.60 4.87
C HIS A 227 0.93 -3.63 4.21
N TYR A 228 1.49 -2.46 3.88
CA TYR A 228 2.85 -2.36 3.33
C TYR A 228 3.92 -2.83 4.33
N SER A 229 3.66 -2.74 5.63
CA SER A 229 4.59 -3.18 6.67
C SER A 229 4.77 -4.71 6.73
N LEU A 230 3.88 -5.47 6.10
CA LEU A 230 3.97 -6.91 5.98
C LEU A 230 4.80 -7.37 4.76
N PHE A 231 5.10 -6.46 3.82
CA PHE A 231 5.85 -6.80 2.60
C PHE A 231 7.28 -7.26 2.84
N PRO A 232 8.04 -6.70 3.82
CA PRO A 232 9.33 -7.25 4.18
C PRO A 232 9.27 -8.73 4.55
N VAL A 233 8.20 -9.15 5.23
CA VAL A 233 7.98 -10.55 5.63
C VAL A 233 7.82 -11.43 4.39
N ALA A 234 6.94 -11.06 3.47
CA ALA A 234 6.70 -11.83 2.25
C ALA A 234 7.94 -11.87 1.33
N THR A 235 8.63 -10.74 1.17
CA THR A 235 9.86 -10.70 0.36
C THR A 235 10.98 -11.50 0.99
N GLN A 236 11.11 -11.48 2.32
CA GLN A 236 12.07 -12.29 3.06
C GLN A 236 11.75 -13.79 2.93
N ASN A 237 10.48 -14.17 3.06
CA ASN A 237 10.04 -15.56 2.85
C ASN A 237 10.37 -16.04 1.43
N LEU A 238 10.08 -15.24 0.42
CA LEU A 238 10.41 -15.58 -0.98
C LEU A 238 11.91 -15.71 -1.18
N ALA A 239 12.72 -14.84 -0.57
CA ALA A 239 14.18 -14.87 -0.68
C ALA A 239 14.80 -16.09 0.01
N GLN A 240 14.30 -16.47 1.20
CA GLN A 240 14.89 -17.55 2.02
C GLN A 240 14.26 -18.92 1.74
N LEU A 241 12.93 -18.97 1.62
CA LEU A 241 12.17 -20.22 1.49
C LEU A 241 11.79 -20.53 0.04
N GLY A 242 11.84 -19.53 -0.86
CA GLY A 242 11.34 -19.62 -2.22
C GLY A 242 9.81 -19.49 -2.34
N TYR A 243 9.09 -19.26 -1.24
CA TYR A 243 7.64 -19.07 -1.23
C TYR A 243 7.17 -18.30 0.00
N ASP A 244 6.01 -17.67 -0.11
CA ASP A 244 5.29 -17.07 1.02
C ASP A 244 4.00 -17.83 1.32
N THR A 245 3.77 -18.11 2.62
CA THR A 245 2.57 -18.80 3.12
C THR A 245 1.69 -17.90 3.98
N VAL A 246 2.09 -16.66 4.16
CA VAL A 246 1.55 -15.73 5.17
C VAL A 246 0.76 -14.62 4.54
N LEU A 247 1.45 -13.73 3.84
CA LEU A 247 0.88 -12.50 3.33
C LEU A 247 0.08 -12.73 2.05
N MET A 248 0.71 -13.34 1.04
CA MET A 248 0.11 -13.49 -0.28
C MET A 248 -1.19 -14.30 -0.26
N PRO A 249 -1.27 -15.47 0.42
CA PRO A 249 -2.52 -16.22 0.49
C PRO A 249 -3.62 -15.46 1.25
N GLY A 250 -3.29 -14.80 2.37
CA GLY A 250 -4.25 -14.03 3.15
C GLY A 250 -4.77 -12.80 2.41
N MET A 251 -3.91 -12.04 1.75
CA MET A 251 -4.32 -10.88 0.95
C MET A 251 -5.15 -11.29 -0.27
N MET A 252 -4.82 -12.40 -0.92
CA MET A 252 -5.65 -12.94 -2.00
C MET A 252 -7.06 -13.25 -1.49
N ALA A 253 -7.17 -13.95 -0.37
CA ALA A 253 -8.45 -14.25 0.25
C ALA A 253 -9.27 -12.99 0.54
N SER A 254 -8.65 -11.93 1.08
CA SER A 254 -9.29 -10.66 1.39
C SER A 254 -9.76 -9.90 0.15
N ASN A 255 -8.92 -9.78 -0.88
CA ASN A 255 -9.27 -9.06 -2.10
C ASN A 255 -10.42 -9.75 -2.85
N ILE A 256 -10.41 -11.08 -2.90
CA ILE A 256 -11.51 -11.86 -3.48
C ILE A 256 -12.79 -11.75 -2.64
N ALA A 257 -12.65 -11.68 -1.31
CA ALA A 257 -13.79 -11.42 -0.43
C ALA A 257 -14.42 -10.05 -0.73
N LEU A 258 -13.62 -8.99 -0.87
CA LEU A 258 -14.10 -7.66 -1.27
C LEU A 258 -14.77 -7.68 -2.66
N ALA A 259 -14.26 -8.48 -3.61
CA ALA A 259 -14.91 -8.69 -4.89
C ALA A 259 -16.30 -9.33 -4.71
N GLY A 260 -16.41 -10.39 -3.90
CA GLY A 260 -17.68 -11.04 -3.57
C GLY A 260 -18.71 -10.09 -2.96
N ALA A 261 -18.27 -9.24 -2.03
CA ALA A 261 -19.12 -8.20 -1.45
C ALA A 261 -19.61 -7.22 -2.52
N SER A 262 -18.73 -6.75 -3.38
CA SER A 262 -19.04 -5.77 -4.43
C SER A 262 -20.05 -6.34 -5.45
N PHE A 263 -19.89 -7.58 -5.87
CA PHE A 263 -20.86 -8.23 -6.77
C PHE A 263 -22.21 -8.47 -6.09
N ALA A 264 -22.23 -8.83 -4.81
CA ALA A 264 -23.50 -8.96 -4.06
C ALA A 264 -24.23 -7.62 -3.98
N VAL A 265 -23.50 -6.52 -3.72
CA VAL A 265 -24.08 -5.18 -3.74
C VAL A 265 -24.53 -4.81 -5.14
N ALA A 266 -23.74 -5.07 -6.19
CA ALA A 266 -24.10 -4.80 -7.57
C ALA A 266 -25.43 -5.43 -8.00
N ILE A 267 -25.72 -6.65 -7.53
CA ILE A 267 -26.97 -7.36 -7.87
C ILE A 267 -28.15 -6.72 -7.16
N ARG A 268 -28.00 -6.32 -5.87
CA ARG A 268 -29.09 -5.80 -5.05
C ARG A 268 -29.32 -4.30 -5.15
N ALA A 269 -28.34 -3.53 -5.60
CA ALA A 269 -28.44 -2.10 -5.76
C ALA A 269 -29.58 -1.71 -6.71
N LYS A 270 -30.28 -0.63 -6.39
CA LYS A 270 -31.41 -0.11 -7.19
C LYS A 270 -30.94 0.95 -8.18
N GLN A 271 -29.99 1.81 -7.74
CA GLN A 271 -29.43 2.88 -8.57
C GLN A 271 -28.51 2.28 -9.64
N LYS A 272 -28.81 2.55 -10.90
CA LYS A 272 -28.12 1.96 -12.07
C LYS A 272 -26.63 2.31 -12.11
N SER A 273 -26.27 3.54 -11.82
CA SER A 273 -24.89 4.02 -11.74
C SER A 273 -24.11 3.31 -10.63
N TYR A 274 -24.70 3.21 -9.43
CA TYR A 274 -24.06 2.51 -8.33
C TYR A 274 -23.88 1.01 -8.61
N LYS A 275 -24.88 0.40 -9.26
CA LYS A 275 -24.77 -0.99 -9.73
C LYS A 275 -23.57 -1.21 -10.65
N SER A 276 -23.40 -0.32 -11.62
CA SER A 276 -22.26 -0.37 -12.56
C SER A 276 -20.93 -0.13 -11.85
N TYR A 277 -20.87 0.84 -10.95
CA TYR A 277 -19.71 1.11 -10.11
C TYR A 277 -19.32 -0.10 -9.28
N CYS A 278 -20.28 -0.74 -8.59
CA CYS A 278 -20.04 -1.92 -7.76
C CYS A 278 -19.56 -3.12 -8.58
N ALA A 279 -20.11 -3.33 -9.77
CA ALA A 279 -19.66 -4.40 -10.67
C ALA A 279 -18.22 -4.16 -11.15
N SER A 280 -17.90 -2.95 -11.59
CA SER A 280 -16.54 -2.56 -12.02
C SER A 280 -15.54 -2.69 -10.88
N SER A 281 -15.89 -2.19 -9.67
CA SER A 281 -15.07 -2.31 -8.47
C SER A 281 -14.85 -3.78 -8.06
N GLY A 282 -15.87 -4.63 -8.22
CA GLY A 282 -15.75 -6.07 -7.99
C GLY A 282 -14.77 -6.73 -8.95
N ILE A 283 -14.79 -6.36 -10.22
CA ILE A 283 -13.83 -6.85 -11.23
C ILE A 283 -12.40 -6.44 -10.85
N THR A 284 -12.16 -5.16 -10.54
CA THR A 284 -10.81 -4.69 -10.16
C THR A 284 -10.31 -5.37 -8.89
N SER A 285 -11.19 -5.58 -7.89
CA SER A 285 -10.87 -6.29 -6.67
C SER A 285 -10.54 -7.77 -6.92
N PHE A 286 -11.23 -8.41 -7.85
CA PHE A 286 -10.96 -9.77 -8.28
C PHE A 286 -9.55 -9.93 -8.87
N PHE A 287 -9.04 -8.88 -9.53
CA PHE A 287 -7.66 -8.81 -10.01
C PHE A 287 -6.66 -8.31 -8.96
N GLY A 288 -7.10 -8.08 -7.73
CA GLY A 288 -6.23 -7.71 -6.60
C GLY A 288 -6.12 -6.20 -6.34
N ILE A 289 -6.91 -5.36 -7.00
CA ILE A 289 -6.98 -3.91 -6.80
C ILE A 289 -8.30 -3.60 -6.09
N SER A 290 -8.28 -3.66 -4.76
CA SER A 290 -9.50 -3.64 -3.95
C SER A 290 -9.90 -2.27 -3.38
N GLN A 291 -9.15 -1.21 -3.68
CA GLN A 291 -9.39 0.13 -3.11
C GLN A 291 -10.79 0.66 -3.42
N SER A 292 -11.25 0.55 -4.66
CA SER A 292 -12.60 1.00 -5.05
C SER A 292 -13.71 0.21 -4.35
N SER A 293 -13.53 -1.11 -4.20
CA SER A 293 -14.45 -1.96 -3.44
C SER A 293 -14.46 -1.61 -1.95
N LEU A 294 -13.28 -1.30 -1.40
CA LEU A 294 -13.14 -0.99 0.02
C LEU A 294 -13.73 0.37 0.37
N TYR A 295 -13.28 1.44 -0.33
CA TYR A 295 -13.67 2.82 0.01
C TYR A 295 -15.05 3.21 -0.53
N GLY A 296 -15.44 2.72 -1.70
CA GLY A 296 -16.72 3.08 -2.32
C GLY A 296 -17.89 2.16 -1.95
N ILE A 297 -17.61 0.96 -1.40
CA ILE A 297 -18.65 -0.04 -1.13
C ILE A 297 -18.59 -0.55 0.31
N ALA A 298 -17.47 -1.20 0.71
CA ALA A 298 -17.42 -1.93 1.96
C ALA A 298 -17.51 -1.00 3.18
N ILE A 299 -16.71 0.08 3.21
CA ILE A 299 -16.71 1.04 4.32
C ILE A 299 -18.02 1.79 4.44
N PRO A 300 -18.54 2.44 3.38
CA PRO A 300 -19.79 3.20 3.48
C PRO A 300 -20.97 2.34 3.90
N LEU A 301 -21.07 1.13 3.39
CA LEU A 301 -22.18 0.22 3.66
C LEU A 301 -22.02 -0.60 4.94
N LYS A 302 -20.85 -0.63 5.58
CA LYS A 302 -20.53 -1.32 6.85
C LYS A 302 -20.76 -2.83 6.83
N LYS A 303 -21.96 -3.31 6.49
CA LYS A 303 -22.30 -4.75 6.47
C LYS A 303 -21.49 -5.54 5.42
N PRO A 304 -21.28 -5.05 4.19
CA PRO A 304 -20.34 -5.66 3.25
C PRO A 304 -18.90 -5.73 3.76
N LEU A 305 -18.47 -4.74 4.57
CA LEU A 305 -17.15 -4.80 5.22
C LEU A 305 -17.07 -5.97 6.21
N ILE A 306 -18.08 -6.12 7.07
CA ILE A 306 -18.15 -7.24 8.02
C ILE A 306 -18.15 -8.57 7.28
N ALA A 307 -18.95 -8.69 6.21
CA ALA A 307 -18.96 -9.88 5.37
C ALA A 307 -17.59 -10.19 4.75
N SER A 308 -16.87 -9.15 4.29
CA SER A 308 -15.53 -9.30 3.71
C SER A 308 -14.49 -9.74 4.74
N VAL A 309 -14.57 -9.23 5.97
CA VAL A 309 -13.70 -9.65 7.08
C VAL A 309 -13.92 -11.14 7.40
N ILE A 310 -15.18 -11.55 7.50
CA ILE A 310 -15.52 -12.95 7.79
C ILE A 310 -15.11 -13.86 6.63
N GLY A 311 -15.50 -13.53 5.40
CA GLY A 311 -15.21 -14.33 4.22
C GLY A 311 -13.73 -14.44 3.92
N GLY A 312 -13.00 -13.31 4.04
CA GLY A 312 -11.54 -13.28 3.93
C GLY A 312 -10.85 -14.10 5.02
N GLY A 313 -11.37 -14.04 6.27
CA GLY A 313 -10.88 -14.86 7.38
C GLY A 313 -11.09 -16.36 7.15
N VAL A 314 -12.30 -16.77 6.72
CA VAL A 314 -12.62 -18.18 6.41
C VAL A 314 -11.75 -18.73 5.28
N ALA A 315 -11.57 -17.96 4.21
CA ALA A 315 -10.71 -18.37 3.11
C ALA A 315 -9.22 -18.37 3.50
N GLY A 316 -8.78 -17.39 4.31
CA GLY A 316 -7.43 -17.38 4.89
C GLY A 316 -7.18 -18.59 5.81
N PHE A 317 -8.18 -19.00 6.58
CA PHE A 317 -8.12 -20.24 7.37
C PHE A 317 -7.92 -21.47 6.50
N TYR A 318 -8.69 -21.58 5.42
CA TYR A 318 -8.51 -22.66 4.44
C TYR A 318 -7.11 -22.62 3.83
N ALA A 319 -6.67 -21.46 3.37
CA ALA A 319 -5.35 -21.28 2.78
C ALA A 319 -4.21 -21.75 3.73
N GLY A 320 -4.35 -21.42 5.01
CA GLY A 320 -3.38 -21.82 6.03
C GLY A 320 -3.40 -23.33 6.32
N ILE A 321 -4.57 -23.96 6.45
CA ILE A 321 -4.67 -25.43 6.66
C ILE A 321 -4.07 -26.17 5.48
N MET A 322 -4.32 -25.71 4.25
CA MET A 322 -3.78 -26.33 3.03
C MET A 322 -2.32 -25.96 2.78
N ASN A 323 -1.71 -25.12 3.68
CA ASN A 323 -0.34 -24.65 3.57
C ASN A 323 -0.03 -24.13 2.16
N MET A 324 -0.91 -23.26 1.67
CA MET A 324 -0.78 -22.64 0.34
C MET A 324 0.50 -21.83 0.24
N ARG A 325 1.23 -21.98 -0.87
CA ARG A 325 2.56 -21.40 -1.09
C ARG A 325 2.55 -20.49 -2.31
N ALA A 326 2.64 -19.19 -2.11
CA ALA A 326 2.86 -18.24 -3.19
C ALA A 326 4.34 -18.19 -3.55
N GLN A 327 4.72 -18.63 -4.75
CA GLN A 327 6.12 -18.70 -5.22
C GLN A 327 6.59 -17.42 -5.89
N SER A 328 5.72 -16.44 -6.03
CA SER A 328 6.03 -15.13 -6.64
C SER A 328 5.27 -14.02 -5.93
N PHE A 329 5.85 -12.82 -5.92
CA PHE A 329 5.20 -11.64 -5.42
C PHE A 329 4.35 -11.00 -6.53
N ILE A 330 3.09 -11.39 -6.62
CA ILE A 330 2.14 -10.89 -7.63
C ILE A 330 0.99 -10.19 -6.91
N THR A 331 0.32 -9.24 -7.58
CA THR A 331 -0.90 -8.62 -7.03
C THR A 331 -1.88 -9.70 -6.56
N PRO A 332 -2.22 -9.74 -5.26
CA PRO A 332 -2.94 -10.87 -4.67
C PRO A 332 -4.43 -10.86 -5.10
N GLY A 333 -4.74 -11.61 -6.14
CA GLY A 333 -6.05 -11.76 -6.77
C GLY A 333 -6.00 -12.91 -7.77
N LEU A 334 -6.87 -12.90 -8.78
CA LEU A 334 -6.95 -13.96 -9.79
C LEU A 334 -5.60 -14.17 -10.51
N LEU A 335 -4.88 -13.09 -10.83
CA LEU A 335 -3.59 -13.18 -11.51
C LEU A 335 -2.53 -13.88 -10.64
N SER A 336 -2.65 -13.83 -9.33
CA SER A 336 -1.70 -14.50 -8.44
C SER A 336 -1.78 -16.03 -8.47
N LEU A 337 -2.82 -16.62 -9.08
CA LEU A 337 -2.94 -18.07 -9.25
C LEU A 337 -1.70 -18.69 -9.90
N VAL A 338 -1.04 -17.97 -10.79
CA VAL A 338 0.19 -18.41 -11.42
C VAL A 338 1.30 -18.64 -10.40
N GLY A 339 1.38 -17.79 -9.37
CA GLY A 339 2.32 -17.96 -8.25
C GLY A 339 2.04 -19.20 -7.39
N TYR A 340 0.90 -19.85 -7.55
CA TYR A 340 0.53 -21.10 -6.88
C TYR A 340 0.60 -22.33 -7.77
N SER A 341 1.12 -22.20 -9.00
CA SER A 341 1.05 -23.23 -10.04
C SER A 341 1.78 -24.54 -9.69
N THR A 342 2.73 -24.51 -8.78
CA THR A 342 3.56 -25.68 -8.43
C THR A 342 3.51 -25.95 -6.92
N PRO A 343 3.24 -27.20 -6.49
CA PRO A 343 2.70 -28.31 -7.29
C PRO A 343 1.23 -28.08 -7.70
N THR A 344 0.68 -28.91 -8.60
CA THR A 344 -0.70 -28.78 -9.07
C THR A 344 -1.74 -28.76 -7.94
N SER A 345 -1.50 -29.48 -6.85
CA SER A 345 -2.36 -29.47 -5.66
C SER A 345 -2.42 -28.08 -5.02
N ASN A 346 -1.34 -27.31 -5.05
CA ASN A 346 -1.29 -25.94 -4.54
C ASN A 346 -2.16 -24.99 -5.38
N LEU A 347 -2.12 -25.14 -6.71
CA LEU A 347 -3.00 -24.40 -7.62
C LEU A 347 -4.48 -24.72 -7.38
N ILE A 348 -4.81 -26.01 -7.22
CA ILE A 348 -6.19 -26.44 -6.92
C ILE A 348 -6.66 -25.79 -5.60
N ASN A 349 -5.83 -25.82 -4.57
CA ASN A 349 -6.17 -25.18 -3.29
C ASN A 349 -6.33 -23.66 -3.44
N ALA A 350 -5.53 -23.01 -4.27
CA ALA A 350 -5.68 -21.58 -4.53
C ALA A 350 -7.01 -21.25 -5.23
N VAL A 351 -7.43 -22.06 -6.20
CA VAL A 351 -8.75 -21.92 -6.85
C VAL A 351 -9.88 -22.14 -5.83
N ILE A 352 -9.79 -23.18 -4.99
CA ILE A 352 -10.79 -23.43 -3.95
C ILE A 352 -10.84 -22.27 -2.96
N CYS A 353 -9.70 -21.71 -2.55
CA CYS A 353 -9.63 -20.56 -1.68
C CYS A 353 -10.35 -19.33 -2.28
N ILE A 354 -10.16 -19.07 -3.57
CA ILE A 354 -10.89 -18.02 -4.31
C ILE A 354 -12.40 -18.27 -4.26
N VAL A 355 -12.83 -19.50 -4.54
CA VAL A 355 -14.26 -19.86 -4.50
C VAL A 355 -14.84 -19.66 -3.09
N ILE A 356 -14.12 -20.09 -2.06
CA ILE A 356 -14.55 -19.93 -0.66
C ILE A 356 -14.66 -18.44 -0.31
N ALA A 357 -13.62 -17.64 -0.61
CA ALA A 357 -13.59 -16.21 -0.30
C ALA A 357 -14.77 -15.47 -0.96
N PHE A 358 -14.95 -15.72 -2.26
CA PHE A 358 -16.00 -15.09 -3.03
C PHE A 358 -17.39 -15.52 -2.54
N ALA A 359 -17.66 -16.84 -2.49
CA ALA A 359 -18.98 -17.36 -2.17
C ALA A 359 -19.40 -17.03 -0.74
N ALA A 360 -18.50 -17.21 0.24
CA ALA A 360 -18.80 -16.90 1.64
C ALA A 360 -19.17 -15.41 1.79
N THR A 361 -18.37 -14.51 1.22
CA THR A 361 -18.61 -13.08 1.32
C THR A 361 -19.85 -12.64 0.54
N PHE A 362 -20.03 -13.17 -0.67
CA PHE A 362 -21.19 -12.89 -1.50
C PHE A 362 -22.50 -13.27 -0.77
N ILE A 363 -22.57 -14.50 -0.24
CA ILE A 363 -23.73 -14.99 0.48
C ILE A 363 -23.97 -14.16 1.74
N LEU A 364 -22.93 -13.92 2.54
CA LEU A 364 -23.05 -13.12 3.77
C LEU A 364 -23.52 -11.70 3.47
N THR A 365 -22.96 -11.02 2.46
CA THR A 365 -23.38 -9.67 2.05
C THR A 365 -24.83 -9.69 1.57
N PHE A 366 -25.20 -10.71 0.82
CA PHE A 366 -26.56 -10.85 0.30
C PHE A 366 -27.58 -11.06 1.43
N VAL A 367 -27.26 -11.87 2.44
CA VAL A 367 -28.12 -12.17 3.60
C VAL A 367 -28.19 -10.98 4.56
N LEU A 368 -27.05 -10.38 4.92
CA LEU A 368 -26.99 -9.23 5.84
C LEU A 368 -27.71 -8.00 5.27
N GLY A 369 -27.77 -7.89 3.94
CA GLY A 369 -28.32 -6.74 3.26
C GLY A 369 -27.46 -5.48 3.51
N PHE A 370 -27.89 -4.37 2.94
CA PHE A 370 -27.26 -3.05 3.13
C PHE A 370 -28.29 -1.94 2.85
N GLU A 371 -27.99 -0.76 3.36
CA GLU A 371 -28.71 0.47 2.99
C GLU A 371 -27.95 1.13 1.85
N GLU A 372 -28.65 1.42 0.77
CA GLU A 372 -28.04 2.02 -0.42
C GLU A 372 -27.66 3.48 -0.13
N PRO A 373 -26.48 3.98 -0.58
CA PRO A 373 -26.09 5.36 -0.37
C PRO A 373 -27.04 6.34 -1.04
N SER A 374 -27.05 7.59 -0.57
CA SER A 374 -27.85 8.66 -1.21
C SER A 374 -27.41 8.85 -2.67
N LYS A 375 -28.31 9.39 -3.50
CA LYS A 375 -28.01 9.69 -4.91
C LYS A 375 -26.81 10.63 -5.04
N GLU A 376 -26.64 11.55 -4.11
CA GLU A 376 -25.53 12.49 -4.05
C GLU A 376 -24.18 11.77 -3.84
N THR A 377 -24.10 10.90 -2.83
CA THR A 377 -22.91 10.07 -2.57
C THR A 377 -22.58 9.16 -3.75
N VAL A 378 -23.60 8.56 -4.39
CA VAL A 378 -23.39 7.73 -5.58
C VAL A 378 -22.83 8.55 -6.71
N ARG A 379 -23.30 9.76 -6.92
CA ARG A 379 -22.81 10.67 -7.96
C ARG A 379 -21.37 11.08 -7.73
N GLU A 380 -20.99 11.43 -6.51
CA GLU A 380 -19.59 11.70 -6.15
C GLU A 380 -18.66 10.52 -6.45
N LEU A 381 -19.12 9.30 -6.19
CA LEU A 381 -18.36 8.08 -6.46
C LEU A 381 -18.26 7.72 -7.94
N THR A 382 -19.30 8.03 -8.73
CA THR A 382 -19.39 7.64 -10.15
C THR A 382 -18.94 8.74 -11.10
N GLY A 383 -18.86 9.98 -10.63
CA GLY A 383 -18.57 11.15 -11.48
C GLY A 383 -19.72 11.49 -12.47
N GLU A 384 -20.93 10.99 -12.23
CA GLU A 384 -22.07 11.29 -13.09
C GLU A 384 -22.46 12.78 -12.97
N PRO A 385 -22.64 13.49 -14.11
CA PRO A 385 -23.13 14.87 -14.07
C PRO A 385 -24.57 14.94 -13.57
N ILE A 386 -24.93 16.05 -12.96
CA ILE A 386 -26.30 16.31 -12.51
C ILE A 386 -27.18 16.39 -13.76
N SER A 387 -28.27 15.63 -13.79
CA SER A 387 -29.24 15.68 -14.89
C SER A 387 -29.95 17.04 -14.93
N GLU A 388 -30.36 17.51 -16.11
CA GLU A 388 -31.06 18.79 -16.25
C GLU A 388 -32.37 18.83 -15.43
N SER A 389 -33.08 17.69 -15.31
CA SER A 389 -34.27 17.58 -14.49
C SER A 389 -33.98 17.73 -12.99
N GLU A 390 -32.84 17.25 -12.52
CA GLU A 390 -32.41 17.38 -11.13
C GLU A 390 -31.87 18.78 -10.83
N LYS A 391 -31.22 19.43 -11.81
CA LYS A 391 -30.83 20.83 -11.68
C LYS A 391 -32.08 21.70 -11.49
N GLN A 392 -33.13 21.44 -12.26
CA GLN A 392 -34.39 22.17 -12.12
C GLN A 392 -35.04 21.95 -10.77
N GLU A 393 -35.06 20.70 -10.24
CA GLU A 393 -35.59 20.40 -8.91
C GLU A 393 -34.80 21.11 -7.79
N ILE A 394 -33.48 21.27 -7.95
CA ILE A 394 -32.63 22.00 -7.00
C ILE A 394 -32.94 23.51 -7.07
N ILE A 395 -33.12 24.05 -8.29
CA ILE A 395 -33.51 25.44 -8.51
C ILE A 395 -34.88 25.71 -7.89
N ASP A 396 -35.87 24.87 -8.16
CA ASP A 396 -37.22 25.00 -7.64
C ASP A 396 -37.24 24.96 -6.08
N LYS A 397 -36.46 24.08 -5.47
CA LYS A 397 -36.28 24.02 -4.00
C LYS A 397 -35.53 25.22 -3.43
N ALA A 398 -34.57 25.76 -4.16
CA ALA A 398 -33.86 26.96 -3.74
C ALA A 398 -34.79 28.19 -3.76
N GLU A 399 -35.62 28.31 -4.80
CA GLU A 399 -36.65 29.36 -4.91
C GLU A 399 -37.73 29.23 -3.81
N GLU A 400 -38.19 28.00 -3.47
CA GLU A 400 -39.12 27.75 -2.36
C GLU A 400 -38.52 28.13 -1.00
N LEU A 401 -37.23 27.80 -0.78
CA LEU A 401 -36.50 28.19 0.42
C LEU A 401 -36.31 29.71 0.53
N GLU A 402 -36.02 30.38 -0.59
CA GLU A 402 -35.93 31.86 -0.61
C GLU A 402 -37.32 32.52 -0.35
N ALA A 403 -38.40 31.95 -0.92
CA ALA A 403 -39.76 32.45 -0.67
C ALA A 403 -40.15 32.30 0.81
N THR A 404 -39.90 31.10 1.38
CA THR A 404 -40.15 30.83 2.81
C THR A 404 -39.33 31.73 3.71
N ALA A 405 -38.12 32.06 3.28
CA ALA A 405 -37.24 32.96 3.98
C ALA A 405 -37.71 34.41 3.99
N ARG A 406 -38.24 34.89 2.85
CA ARG A 406 -38.84 36.22 2.76
C ARG A 406 -40.10 36.35 3.64
N GLU A 407 -40.94 35.31 3.68
CA GLU A 407 -42.08 35.27 4.59
C GLU A 407 -41.67 35.29 6.07
N ALA A 408 -40.58 34.61 6.43
CA ALA A 408 -40.00 34.62 7.76
C ALA A 408 -39.36 36.00 8.14
N GLU A 409 -38.73 36.67 7.17
CA GLU A 409 -38.21 38.04 7.35
C GLU A 409 -39.34 39.07 7.60
N GLU A 410 -40.44 38.95 6.85
CA GLU A 410 -41.62 39.83 7.05
C GLU A 410 -42.30 39.57 8.42
N ALA A 411 -42.26 38.33 8.94
CA ALA A 411 -42.86 37.96 10.22
C ALA A 411 -41.99 38.35 11.45
N LEU A 412 -40.67 38.46 11.34
CA LEU A 412 -39.76 38.65 12.48
C LEU A 412 -39.33 40.08 12.75
N GLY A 413 -39.57 41.05 11.85
CA GLY A 413 -39.17 42.46 12.02
C GLY A 413 -37.67 42.68 12.10
N ASP A 414 -37.26 43.95 12.21
CA ASP A 414 -35.85 44.38 12.02
C ASP A 414 -34.75 43.73 12.91
N ALA A 415 -35.10 43.14 14.05
CA ALA A 415 -34.14 42.54 14.99
C ALA A 415 -33.69 41.09 14.63
N GLY A 416 -34.38 40.40 13.71
CA GLY A 416 -34.06 39.05 13.30
C GLY A 416 -33.34 38.96 11.95
N MET A 417 -33.27 40.07 11.23
CA MET A 417 -32.83 40.10 9.80
C MET A 417 -31.41 39.67 9.53
N GLU A 418 -30.45 40.01 10.37
CA GLU A 418 -29.02 39.75 10.11
C GLU A 418 -28.65 38.28 10.24
N VAL A 419 -29.21 37.58 11.24
CA VAL A 419 -28.90 36.16 11.46
C VAL A 419 -29.60 35.28 10.42
N THR A 420 -30.80 35.63 10.00
CA THR A 420 -31.57 34.88 9.00
C THR A 420 -30.96 35.05 7.61
N ARG A 421 -30.55 36.24 7.19
CA ARG A 421 -29.88 36.50 5.90
C ARG A 421 -28.56 35.75 5.78
N ALA A 422 -27.71 35.73 6.82
CA ALA A 422 -26.45 35.00 6.83
C ALA A 422 -26.65 33.48 6.69
N THR A 423 -27.66 32.94 7.36
CA THR A 423 -27.95 31.49 7.33
C THR A 423 -28.49 31.04 5.98
N ILE A 424 -29.35 31.85 5.35
CA ILE A 424 -29.97 31.54 4.06
C ILE A 424 -29.01 31.76 2.90
N ALA A 425 -28.22 32.83 2.91
CA ALA A 425 -27.18 33.08 1.91
C ALA A 425 -26.15 31.93 1.89
N SER A 426 -25.77 31.44 3.07
CA SER A 426 -24.86 30.29 3.18
C SER A 426 -25.50 28.99 2.70
N GLY A 427 -26.81 28.78 2.91
CA GLY A 427 -27.54 27.62 2.43
C GLY A 427 -27.76 27.62 0.92
N ALA A 428 -28.17 28.74 0.34
CA ALA A 428 -28.37 28.93 -1.10
C ALA A 428 -27.04 28.86 -1.87
N SER A 429 -25.95 29.44 -1.34
CA SER A 429 -24.60 29.34 -1.92
C SER A 429 -24.12 27.90 -1.97
N ARG A 430 -24.28 27.12 -0.90
CA ARG A 430 -23.89 25.69 -0.87
C ARG A 430 -24.71 24.86 -1.85
N LEU A 431 -25.99 25.13 -2.00
CA LEU A 431 -26.85 24.44 -2.98
C LEU A 431 -26.47 24.83 -4.42
N GLY A 432 -26.16 26.10 -4.68
CA GLY A 432 -25.73 26.58 -5.98
C GLY A 432 -24.37 26.04 -6.40
N GLN A 433 -23.41 25.93 -5.46
CA GLN A 433 -22.11 25.30 -5.68
C GLN A 433 -22.24 23.79 -5.93
N ALA A 434 -23.07 23.10 -5.14
CA ALA A 434 -23.34 21.67 -5.34
C ALA A 434 -24.03 21.38 -6.69
N ALA A 435 -24.81 22.32 -7.22
CA ALA A 435 -25.46 22.23 -8.52
C ALA A 435 -24.55 22.63 -9.70
N GLY A 436 -23.35 23.15 -9.45
CA GLY A 436 -22.46 23.68 -10.49
C GLY A 436 -23.00 24.89 -11.24
N LEU A 437 -23.99 25.59 -10.63
CA LEU A 437 -24.66 26.77 -11.19
C LEU A 437 -23.97 28.09 -10.83
N VAL A 438 -23.13 28.09 -9.81
CA VAL A 438 -22.37 29.23 -9.33
C VAL A 438 -20.89 28.82 -9.32
N SER A 439 -20.06 29.49 -10.11
CA SER A 439 -18.61 29.45 -9.92
C SER A 439 -18.25 30.10 -8.60
N PRO A 440 -17.14 29.68 -7.92
CA PRO A 440 -16.67 30.36 -6.72
C PRO A 440 -16.63 31.86 -6.96
N SER A 441 -17.26 32.64 -6.10
CA SER A 441 -17.38 34.09 -6.28
C SER A 441 -15.97 34.71 -6.30
N GLU A 442 -15.80 35.73 -7.13
CA GLU A 442 -14.54 36.50 -7.24
C GLU A 442 -14.09 37.10 -5.87
N GLU A 443 -14.95 37.10 -4.85
CA GLU A 443 -14.63 37.50 -3.49
C GLU A 443 -13.84 36.44 -2.71
N GLU A 444 -14.12 35.14 -2.89
CA GLU A 444 -13.31 34.06 -2.26
C GLU A 444 -11.91 33.99 -2.88
N ASN A 445 -11.77 34.25 -4.18
CA ASN A 445 -10.48 34.34 -4.85
C ASN A 445 -9.67 35.58 -4.39
N LYS A 446 -10.34 36.69 -4.10
CA LYS A 446 -9.66 37.88 -3.55
C LYS A 446 -9.21 37.72 -2.09
N GLU A 447 -9.97 37.00 -1.27
CA GLU A 447 -9.55 36.68 0.09
C GLU A 447 -8.37 35.68 0.12
N GLU A 448 -8.29 34.73 -0.82
CA GLU A 448 -7.12 33.86 -0.97
C GLU A 448 -5.90 34.61 -1.51
N GLU A 449 -6.06 35.51 -2.51
CA GLU A 449 -4.96 36.35 -3.02
C GLU A 449 -4.45 37.34 -1.99
N ASP A 450 -5.32 37.98 -1.21
CA ASP A 450 -4.93 38.90 -0.12
C ASP A 450 -4.26 38.17 1.07
N GLN A 451 -4.61 36.87 1.30
CA GLN A 451 -3.94 36.08 2.33
C GLN A 451 -2.57 35.58 1.88
N VAL A 452 -2.39 35.28 0.58
CA VAL A 452 -1.09 34.91 0.00
C VAL A 452 -0.15 36.13 -0.02
N GLN A 453 -0.66 37.32 -0.35
CA GLN A 453 0.15 38.54 -0.40
C GLN A 453 0.58 39.05 0.98
N LYS A 454 -0.19 38.78 2.04
CA LYS A 454 0.18 39.08 3.44
C LYS A 454 1.10 38.04 4.08
N ALA A 455 1.36 36.92 3.43
CA ALA A 455 2.30 35.91 3.90
C ALA A 455 3.71 36.09 3.33
N ASP A 456 3.86 36.93 2.32
CA ASP A 456 5.14 37.24 1.64
C ASP A 456 5.75 38.59 2.07
N GLU A 457 5.07 39.36 2.94
CA GLU A 457 5.65 40.51 3.68
C GLU A 457 5.99 40.12 5.14
#